data_e82cde4c28b4cbbffd0d39f7add1b723
#
_entry.id   e82cde4c28b4cbbffd0d39f7add1b723
#
_cell.length_a   1.000
_cell.length_b   1.000
_cell.length_c   1.000
_cell.angle_alpha   90.00
_cell.angle_beta   90.00
_cell.angle_gamma   90.00
#
_symmetry.space_group_name_H-M   'P 1'
#
loop_
_entity.id
_entity.type
_entity.pdbx_description
1 polymer ?
#
loop_
_entity_poly.entity_id
_entity_poly.type
_entity_poly.pdbx_seq_one_letter_code
_entity_poly.pdbx_strand_id
1 'polypeptide(L)'
;MSARSRPPGKRPRVVIVVQNLPVPFDRRVWLECQSLIANGYDVTVVCPQGEGTGPSQVVDGVRILAYPGYAPGGGPLGYLAEFAWSFLATARLVARARRDGPFDAMQACNPPDIFWPLARWLRARDGTRFVFDHHDLCPELYVSRFEGSQGTPYKGLIFLERQTFLAADRVTSTNESYAAIATSRGRKPVDHVTVVRTGPDPERLRRRDAVPAHRRGRRHLVAYLGVMGPQDGVDLALEAAHVVVNEMGRDDIAFTFMGSGDCWEGLVRRRDALGLTEAVALPGRVPDDLVVEVLSTADLGLCPDPLNPLNDVSTMNKTMEYMAFGLPVVAFDLRETRVSAADAAQYVRPNDVHEFARAVVELVDDPARRAEMGRRGRERVEQRLSWEHQQHGYVRVFDELVGRGARADVPLAGAEA
;
A
#
# COMPACT_ATOMS: atom_id res chain seq x y z
N MET A 1 -13.12 10.36 -31.47
CA MET A 1 -14.31 9.46 -31.39
C MET A 1 -15.29 10.11 -30.42
N SER A 2 -16.52 10.40 -30.86
CA SER A 2 -17.54 11.08 -30.05
C SER A 2 -17.90 10.23 -28.83
N ALA A 3 -17.91 10.83 -27.62
CA ALA A 3 -18.41 10.19 -26.41
C ALA A 3 -19.86 9.73 -26.67
N ARG A 4 -20.15 8.47 -26.41
CA ARG A 4 -21.52 7.96 -26.51
C ARG A 4 -22.35 8.72 -25.47
N SER A 5 -23.39 9.42 -25.94
CA SER A 5 -24.36 10.04 -25.05
C SER A 5 -25.08 8.96 -24.25
N ARG A 6 -24.93 9.03 -22.92
CA ARG A 6 -25.57 8.09 -21.99
C ARG A 6 -27.05 8.44 -21.86
N PRO A 7 -27.97 7.46 -21.72
CA PRO A 7 -29.35 7.74 -21.33
C PRO A 7 -29.36 8.46 -19.98
N PRO A 8 -30.17 9.52 -19.81
CA PRO A 8 -30.27 10.24 -18.54
C PRO A 8 -30.70 9.27 -17.40
N GLY A 9 -30.02 9.35 -16.24
CA GLY A 9 -30.31 8.55 -15.05
C GLY A 9 -29.50 7.26 -14.86
N LYS A 10 -28.71 6.81 -15.83
CA LYS A 10 -27.88 5.60 -15.65
C LYS A 10 -26.55 5.92 -14.97
N ARG A 11 -26.19 5.19 -13.90
CA ARG A 11 -24.89 5.32 -13.21
C ARG A 11 -23.74 4.90 -14.14
N PRO A 12 -22.58 5.59 -14.12
CA PRO A 12 -21.38 5.11 -14.84
C PRO A 12 -20.90 3.80 -14.27
N ARG A 13 -20.51 2.88 -15.16
CA ARG A 13 -20.01 1.56 -14.79
C ARG A 13 -18.50 1.53 -14.86
N VAL A 14 -17.89 1.15 -13.75
CA VAL A 14 -16.43 1.00 -13.63
C VAL A 14 -16.11 -0.46 -13.33
N VAL A 15 -15.11 -1.00 -14.03
CA VAL A 15 -14.49 -2.27 -13.65
C VAL A 15 -13.08 -2.01 -13.12
N ILE A 16 -12.80 -2.53 -11.92
CA ILE A 16 -11.47 -2.49 -11.29
C ILE A 16 -10.90 -3.91 -11.34
N VAL A 17 -9.69 -4.05 -11.85
CA VAL A 17 -8.98 -5.34 -11.89
C VAL A 17 -7.74 -5.27 -11.00
N VAL A 18 -7.61 -6.23 -10.11
CA VAL A 18 -6.48 -6.40 -9.20
C VAL A 18 -6.10 -7.87 -9.13
N GLN A 19 -4.81 -8.17 -9.17
CA GLN A 19 -4.32 -9.56 -9.15
C GLN A 19 -3.61 -9.91 -7.85
N ASN A 20 -3.03 -8.93 -7.18
CA ASN A 20 -2.16 -9.14 -6.04
C ASN A 20 -2.92 -9.65 -4.81
N LEU A 21 -4.06 -9.05 -4.50
CA LEU A 21 -4.83 -9.33 -3.30
C LEU A 21 -6.33 -9.47 -3.57
N PRO A 22 -7.06 -10.29 -2.78
CA PRO A 22 -8.51 -10.32 -2.85
C PRO A 22 -9.14 -9.03 -2.28
N VAL A 23 -10.32 -8.67 -2.80
CA VAL A 23 -11.12 -7.55 -2.28
C VAL A 23 -12.29 -8.12 -1.46
N PRO A 24 -12.60 -7.54 -0.30
CA PRO A 24 -12.20 -6.25 0.28
C PRO A 24 -10.91 -6.25 1.12
N PHE A 25 -10.12 -7.31 1.08
CA PHE A 25 -8.88 -7.41 1.86
C PHE A 25 -7.81 -6.40 1.40
N ASP A 26 -7.72 -6.11 0.10
CA ASP A 26 -6.93 -5.00 -0.43
C ASP A 26 -7.55 -3.68 0.02
N ARG A 27 -6.95 -3.06 1.03
CA ARG A 27 -7.48 -1.85 1.67
C ARG A 27 -7.55 -0.65 0.72
N ARG A 28 -6.55 -0.48 -0.16
CA ARG A 28 -6.53 0.62 -1.12
C ARG A 28 -7.67 0.48 -2.12
N VAL A 29 -7.74 -0.67 -2.77
CA VAL A 29 -8.79 -0.94 -3.77
C VAL A 29 -10.18 -0.89 -3.13
N TRP A 30 -10.30 -1.31 -1.87
CA TRP A 30 -11.56 -1.21 -1.16
C TRP A 30 -12.01 0.23 -0.92
N LEU A 31 -11.11 1.11 -0.46
CA LEU A 31 -11.38 2.54 -0.28
C LEU A 31 -11.73 3.23 -1.62
N GLU A 32 -11.06 2.87 -2.69
CA GLU A 32 -11.35 3.32 -4.05
C GLU A 32 -12.75 2.91 -4.50
N CYS A 33 -13.14 1.65 -4.28
CA CYS A 33 -14.48 1.15 -4.57
C CYS A 33 -15.56 1.93 -3.81
N GLN A 34 -15.37 2.09 -2.48
CA GLN A 34 -16.32 2.82 -1.64
C GLN A 34 -16.49 4.27 -2.09
N SER A 35 -15.38 4.92 -2.45
CA SER A 35 -15.40 6.30 -2.96
C SER A 35 -16.19 6.43 -4.25
N LEU A 36 -16.04 5.48 -5.18
CA LEU A 36 -16.82 5.48 -6.42
C LEU A 36 -18.30 5.18 -6.17
N ILE A 37 -18.64 4.20 -5.31
CA ILE A 37 -20.02 3.90 -4.93
C ILE A 37 -20.70 5.13 -4.31
N ALA A 38 -20.05 5.76 -3.33
CA ALA A 38 -20.55 6.96 -2.67
C ALA A 38 -20.79 8.14 -3.66
N ASN A 39 -20.03 8.15 -4.76
CA ASN A 39 -20.17 9.15 -5.83
C ASN A 39 -21.04 8.70 -7.00
N GLY A 40 -21.83 7.62 -6.82
CA GLY A 40 -22.89 7.22 -7.73
C GLY A 40 -22.37 6.48 -8.98
N TYR A 41 -21.29 5.75 -8.85
CA TYR A 41 -20.81 4.78 -9.83
C TYR A 41 -21.38 3.38 -9.55
N ASP A 42 -21.43 2.55 -10.58
CA ASP A 42 -21.69 1.11 -10.49
C ASP A 42 -20.33 0.40 -10.61
N VAL A 43 -19.86 -0.19 -9.51
CA VAL A 43 -18.51 -0.74 -9.41
C VAL A 43 -18.53 -2.25 -9.44
N THR A 44 -17.75 -2.81 -10.36
CA THR A 44 -17.44 -4.24 -10.41
C THR A 44 -15.95 -4.44 -10.21
N VAL A 45 -15.55 -5.29 -9.25
CA VAL A 45 -14.16 -5.68 -9.04
C VAL A 45 -13.93 -7.09 -9.56
N VAL A 46 -12.78 -7.32 -10.20
CA VAL A 46 -12.29 -8.66 -10.56
C VAL A 46 -10.96 -8.88 -9.86
N CYS A 47 -10.89 -9.88 -8.99
CA CYS A 47 -9.73 -10.17 -8.12
C CYS A 47 -9.55 -11.68 -7.91
N PRO A 48 -8.40 -12.14 -7.35
CA PRO A 48 -8.28 -13.51 -6.87
C PRO A 48 -9.26 -13.77 -5.72
N GLN A 49 -9.63 -15.03 -5.56
CA GLN A 49 -10.52 -15.47 -4.48
C GLN A 49 -9.76 -15.46 -3.15
N GLY A 50 -10.33 -14.81 -2.15
CA GLY A 50 -9.83 -14.83 -0.77
C GLY A 50 -10.32 -16.06 -0.01
N GLU A 51 -9.71 -16.32 1.14
CA GLU A 51 -10.12 -17.39 2.04
C GLU A 51 -11.56 -17.16 2.51
N GLY A 52 -12.39 -18.21 2.43
CA GLY A 52 -13.80 -18.14 2.83
C GLY A 52 -14.71 -17.33 1.90
N THR A 53 -14.23 -16.82 0.76
CA THR A 53 -15.04 -16.02 -0.18
C THR A 53 -15.54 -16.86 -1.36
N GLY A 54 -16.74 -16.54 -1.84
CA GLY A 54 -17.32 -17.17 -3.03
C GLY A 54 -16.82 -16.56 -4.35
N PRO A 55 -17.13 -17.19 -5.50
CA PRO A 55 -16.71 -16.70 -6.81
C PRO A 55 -17.45 -15.42 -7.24
N SER A 56 -18.54 -15.06 -6.59
CA SER A 56 -19.32 -13.84 -6.85
C SER A 56 -20.09 -13.43 -5.61
N GLN A 57 -19.95 -12.16 -5.22
CA GLN A 57 -20.67 -11.57 -4.08
C GLN A 57 -20.90 -10.08 -4.31
N VAL A 58 -21.79 -9.49 -3.52
CA VAL A 58 -21.98 -8.04 -3.44
C VAL A 58 -21.74 -7.63 -2.00
N VAL A 59 -20.79 -6.72 -1.77
CA VAL A 59 -20.46 -6.20 -0.44
C VAL A 59 -20.53 -4.68 -0.54
N ASP A 60 -21.32 -4.05 0.31
CA ASP A 60 -21.51 -2.59 0.37
C ASP A 60 -21.75 -1.94 -1.01
N GLY A 61 -22.54 -2.61 -1.86
CA GLY A 61 -22.85 -2.14 -3.21
C GLY A 61 -21.81 -2.44 -4.28
N VAL A 62 -20.63 -2.95 -3.91
CA VAL A 62 -19.58 -3.37 -4.84
C VAL A 62 -19.80 -4.80 -5.27
N ARG A 63 -19.89 -5.03 -6.59
CA ARG A 63 -19.94 -6.38 -7.16
C ARG A 63 -18.54 -6.95 -7.27
N ILE A 64 -18.24 -8.00 -6.55
CA ILE A 64 -16.94 -8.69 -6.56
C ILE A 64 -17.07 -9.99 -7.34
N LEU A 65 -16.24 -10.18 -8.35
CA LEU A 65 -16.09 -11.39 -9.14
C LEU A 65 -14.70 -11.96 -8.89
N ALA A 66 -14.61 -13.12 -8.27
CA ALA A 66 -13.35 -13.71 -7.86
C ALA A 66 -13.05 -14.98 -8.68
N TYR A 67 -11.76 -15.14 -9.05
CA TYR A 67 -11.25 -16.35 -9.68
C TYR A 67 -10.35 -17.12 -8.72
N PRO A 68 -10.27 -18.46 -8.84
CA PRO A 68 -9.36 -19.26 -8.01
C PRO A 68 -7.92 -18.81 -8.20
N GLY A 69 -7.21 -18.56 -7.10
CA GLY A 69 -5.78 -18.30 -7.12
C GLY A 69 -5.02 -19.48 -7.74
N TYR A 70 -3.93 -19.18 -8.44
CA TYR A 70 -3.03 -20.19 -8.99
C TYR A 70 -1.60 -19.80 -8.66
N ALA A 71 -0.97 -20.59 -7.80
CA ALA A 71 0.42 -20.42 -7.38
C ALA A 71 1.21 -21.70 -7.72
N PRO A 72 1.75 -21.78 -8.93
CA PRO A 72 2.38 -23.03 -9.42
C PRO A 72 3.78 -23.32 -8.85
N GLY A 73 4.20 -22.60 -7.82
CA GLY A 73 5.54 -22.70 -7.24
C GLY A 73 6.50 -21.62 -7.77
N GLY A 74 7.61 -21.42 -7.04
CA GLY A 74 8.56 -20.35 -7.32
C GLY A 74 9.33 -20.49 -8.63
N GLY A 75 9.93 -19.38 -9.06
CA GLY A 75 10.77 -19.28 -10.24
C GLY A 75 10.10 -18.58 -11.43
N PRO A 76 10.87 -18.15 -12.44
CA PRO A 76 10.39 -17.34 -13.55
C PRO A 76 9.23 -17.96 -14.34
N LEU A 77 9.25 -19.27 -14.56
CA LEU A 77 8.19 -19.98 -15.27
C LEU A 77 6.90 -20.06 -14.45
N GLY A 78 7.02 -20.19 -13.12
CA GLY A 78 5.87 -20.14 -12.21
C GLY A 78 5.15 -18.79 -12.28
N TYR A 79 5.88 -17.69 -12.20
CA TYR A 79 5.31 -16.35 -12.36
C TYR A 79 4.65 -16.12 -13.72
N LEU A 80 5.27 -16.60 -14.79
CA LEU A 80 4.67 -16.50 -16.13
C LEU A 80 3.35 -17.27 -16.22
N ALA A 81 3.29 -18.48 -15.65
CA ALA A 81 2.08 -19.29 -15.63
C ALA A 81 0.99 -18.63 -14.76
N GLU A 82 1.34 -18.09 -13.61
CA GLU A 82 0.44 -17.34 -12.73
C GLU A 82 -0.14 -16.11 -13.43
N PHE A 83 0.69 -15.30 -14.07
CA PHE A 83 0.24 -14.10 -14.78
C PHE A 83 -0.63 -14.45 -16.00
N ALA A 84 -0.29 -15.49 -16.75
CA ALA A 84 -1.12 -15.95 -17.85
C ALA A 84 -2.50 -16.44 -17.37
N TRP A 85 -2.53 -17.21 -16.30
CA TRP A 85 -3.77 -17.67 -15.66
C TRP A 85 -4.61 -16.49 -15.20
N SER A 86 -4.03 -15.57 -14.41
CA SER A 86 -4.70 -14.40 -13.85
C SER A 86 -5.25 -13.50 -14.96
N PHE A 87 -4.49 -13.27 -16.03
CA PHE A 87 -4.95 -12.51 -17.18
C PHE A 87 -6.16 -13.16 -17.86
N LEU A 88 -6.10 -14.46 -18.14
CA LEU A 88 -7.18 -15.19 -18.82
C LEU A 88 -8.44 -15.26 -17.94
N ALA A 89 -8.28 -15.53 -16.64
CA ALA A 89 -9.38 -15.55 -15.68
C ALA A 89 -10.04 -14.18 -15.56
N THR A 90 -9.25 -13.12 -15.42
CA THR A 90 -9.74 -11.73 -15.35
C THR A 90 -10.45 -11.35 -16.65
N ALA A 91 -9.86 -11.60 -17.82
CA ALA A 91 -10.46 -11.27 -19.09
C ALA A 91 -11.81 -11.98 -19.30
N ARG A 92 -11.91 -13.25 -18.86
CA ARG A 92 -13.14 -14.04 -18.91
C ARG A 92 -14.25 -13.45 -18.01
N LEU A 93 -13.90 -13.06 -16.78
CA LEU A 93 -14.86 -12.46 -15.84
C LEU A 93 -15.30 -11.06 -16.28
N VAL A 94 -14.39 -10.24 -16.77
CA VAL A 94 -14.69 -8.92 -17.35
C VAL A 94 -15.61 -9.07 -18.57
N ALA A 95 -15.32 -10.01 -19.49
CA ALA A 95 -16.15 -10.28 -20.64
C ALA A 95 -17.57 -10.78 -20.24
N ARG A 96 -17.67 -11.56 -19.16
CA ARG A 96 -18.96 -11.98 -18.58
C ARG A 96 -19.72 -10.79 -18.00
N ALA A 97 -19.09 -9.99 -17.15
CA ALA A 97 -19.72 -8.82 -16.50
C ALA A 97 -20.15 -7.75 -17.53
N ARG A 98 -19.40 -7.65 -18.64
CA ARG A 98 -19.74 -6.76 -19.76
C ARG A 98 -21.08 -7.11 -20.43
N ARG A 99 -21.59 -8.35 -20.32
CA ARG A 99 -22.90 -8.75 -20.91
C ARG A 99 -24.06 -7.95 -20.29
N ASP A 100 -23.89 -7.45 -19.07
CA ASP A 100 -24.87 -6.61 -18.38
C ASP A 100 -24.82 -5.14 -18.87
N GLY A 101 -23.93 -4.83 -19.82
CA GLY A 101 -23.69 -3.54 -20.44
C GLY A 101 -22.20 -3.18 -20.52
N PRO A 102 -21.83 -2.22 -21.36
CA PRO A 102 -20.45 -1.74 -21.48
C PRO A 102 -19.98 -1.04 -20.21
N PHE A 103 -18.67 -1.08 -19.95
CA PHE A 103 -18.03 -0.25 -18.92
C PHE A 103 -17.64 1.10 -19.50
N ASP A 104 -17.79 2.16 -18.70
CA ASP A 104 -17.35 3.50 -19.08
C ASP A 104 -15.85 3.68 -18.79
N ALA A 105 -15.38 3.09 -17.68
CA ALA A 105 -13.97 3.06 -17.36
C ALA A 105 -13.55 1.67 -16.83
N MET A 106 -12.29 1.35 -17.07
CA MET A 106 -11.57 0.24 -16.47
C MET A 106 -10.41 0.83 -15.68
N GLN A 107 -10.22 0.39 -14.45
CA GLN A 107 -8.98 0.58 -13.69
C GLN A 107 -8.22 -0.74 -13.63
N ALA A 108 -6.90 -0.70 -13.78
CA ALA A 108 -6.03 -1.81 -13.44
C ALA A 108 -5.03 -1.35 -12.38
N CYS A 109 -4.96 -2.13 -11.30
CA CYS A 109 -4.00 -1.96 -10.23
C CYS A 109 -2.78 -2.85 -10.48
N ASN A 110 -1.59 -2.33 -10.27
CA ASN A 110 -0.38 -3.15 -10.29
C ASN A 110 0.05 -3.55 -8.87
N PRO A 111 0.93 -4.55 -8.71
CA PRO A 111 1.39 -5.52 -9.69
C PRO A 111 0.30 -6.53 -10.12
N PRO A 112 0.42 -7.15 -11.30
CA PRO A 112 1.38 -6.97 -12.38
C PRO A 112 0.89 -6.00 -13.47
N ASP A 113 1.81 -5.51 -14.31
CA ASP A 113 1.52 -4.59 -15.42
C ASP A 113 1.08 -5.32 -16.70
N ILE A 114 0.09 -6.22 -16.62
CA ILE A 114 -0.29 -7.10 -17.74
C ILE A 114 -1.67 -6.83 -18.34
N PHE A 115 -2.49 -5.95 -17.75
CA PHE A 115 -3.90 -5.80 -18.14
C PHE A 115 -4.15 -4.79 -19.27
N TRP A 116 -3.11 -4.13 -19.79
CA TRP A 116 -3.23 -3.20 -20.92
C TRP A 116 -3.84 -3.80 -22.20
N PRO A 117 -3.65 -5.10 -22.57
CA PRO A 117 -4.33 -5.68 -23.73
C PRO A 117 -5.84 -5.75 -23.52
N LEU A 118 -6.29 -6.09 -22.32
CA LEU A 118 -7.71 -6.10 -21.95
C LEU A 118 -8.31 -4.69 -22.04
N ALA A 119 -7.61 -3.68 -21.54
CA ALA A 119 -8.02 -2.29 -21.62
C ALA A 119 -8.15 -1.82 -23.09
N ARG A 120 -7.17 -2.16 -23.95
CA ARG A 120 -7.24 -1.87 -25.39
C ARG A 120 -8.42 -2.57 -26.07
N TRP A 121 -8.69 -3.82 -25.71
CA TRP A 121 -9.84 -4.56 -26.25
C TRP A 121 -11.16 -3.90 -25.85
N LEU A 122 -11.35 -3.53 -24.59
CA LEU A 122 -12.55 -2.82 -24.12
C LEU A 122 -12.70 -1.46 -24.79
N ARG A 123 -11.60 -0.72 -24.96
CA ARG A 123 -11.61 0.56 -25.66
C ARG A 123 -12.03 0.41 -27.12
N ALA A 124 -11.47 -0.54 -27.84
CA ALA A 124 -11.79 -0.79 -29.25
C ALA A 124 -13.25 -1.20 -29.44
N ARG A 125 -13.81 -1.95 -28.49
CA ARG A 125 -15.15 -2.49 -28.57
C ARG A 125 -16.23 -1.51 -28.10
N ASP A 126 -15.98 -0.81 -26.99
CA ASP A 126 -17.00 -0.02 -26.27
C ASP A 126 -16.63 1.44 -26.06
N GLY A 127 -15.39 1.82 -26.33
CA GLY A 127 -14.88 3.16 -25.99
C GLY A 127 -14.51 3.31 -24.52
N THR A 128 -14.39 2.21 -23.77
CA THR A 128 -14.02 2.21 -22.36
C THR A 128 -12.72 2.97 -22.13
N ARG A 129 -12.72 3.88 -21.17
CA ARG A 129 -11.53 4.62 -20.73
C ARG A 129 -10.68 3.76 -19.80
N PHE A 130 -9.36 4.02 -19.75
CA PHE A 130 -8.46 3.24 -18.93
C PHE A 130 -7.70 4.11 -17.93
N VAL A 131 -7.83 3.77 -16.63
CA VAL A 131 -7.08 4.32 -15.52
C VAL A 131 -6.04 3.28 -15.10
N PHE A 132 -4.78 3.67 -15.05
CA PHE A 132 -3.72 2.85 -14.48
C PHE A 132 -3.46 3.32 -13.04
N ASP A 133 -3.80 2.48 -12.07
CA ASP A 133 -3.44 2.70 -10.66
C ASP A 133 -2.02 2.18 -10.41
N HIS A 134 -1.07 3.11 -10.54
CA HIS A 134 0.36 2.87 -10.42
C HIS A 134 0.77 3.03 -8.95
N HIS A 135 0.57 1.97 -8.18
CA HIS A 135 0.85 1.98 -6.75
C HIS A 135 2.02 1.08 -6.35
N ASP A 136 2.65 0.42 -7.31
CA ASP A 136 3.85 -0.37 -7.11
C ASP A 136 4.84 -0.16 -8.27
N LEU A 137 6.13 -0.41 -8.02
CA LEU A 137 7.20 -0.32 -9.02
C LEU A 137 7.72 -1.73 -9.31
N CYS A 138 7.03 -2.46 -10.22
CA CYS A 138 7.38 -3.83 -10.54
C CYS A 138 8.87 -4.04 -10.95
N PRO A 139 9.51 -3.14 -11.75
CA PRO A 139 10.92 -3.27 -12.07
C PRO A 139 11.84 -3.12 -10.85
N GLU A 140 11.59 -2.13 -10.00
CA GLU A 140 12.39 -1.86 -8.79
C GLU A 140 12.16 -2.95 -7.73
N LEU A 141 10.93 -3.46 -7.59
CA LEU A 141 10.61 -4.57 -6.71
C LEU A 141 11.37 -5.85 -7.14
N TYR A 142 11.44 -6.10 -8.44
CA TYR A 142 12.24 -7.22 -8.95
C TYR A 142 13.71 -7.07 -8.59
N VAL A 143 14.29 -5.88 -8.80
CA VAL A 143 15.70 -5.61 -8.47
C VAL A 143 15.98 -5.77 -6.97
N SER A 144 15.05 -5.34 -6.10
CA SER A 144 15.19 -5.46 -4.64
C SER A 144 15.13 -6.90 -4.15
N ARG A 145 14.38 -7.79 -4.85
CA ARG A 145 14.23 -9.20 -4.47
C ARG A 145 15.29 -10.13 -5.07
N PHE A 146 15.88 -9.76 -6.22
CA PHE A 146 16.82 -10.58 -6.98
C PHE A 146 18.20 -9.92 -7.14
N GLU A 147 18.71 -9.31 -6.07
CA GLU A 147 20.08 -8.80 -5.91
C GLU A 147 20.61 -7.97 -7.10
N GLY A 148 19.84 -6.97 -7.53
CA GLY A 148 20.30 -6.00 -8.53
C GLY A 148 20.32 -6.50 -9.98
N SER A 149 19.76 -7.67 -10.28
CA SER A 149 19.72 -8.22 -11.65
C SER A 149 18.88 -7.35 -12.59
N GLN A 150 19.54 -6.67 -13.53
CA GLN A 150 18.90 -5.90 -14.62
C GLN A 150 18.89 -6.66 -15.95
N GLY A 151 18.79 -7.98 -15.90
CA GLY A 151 18.76 -8.87 -17.04
C GLY A 151 17.48 -8.80 -17.87
N THR A 152 17.26 -9.84 -18.70
CA THR A 152 16.08 -9.94 -19.58
C THR A 152 14.75 -9.81 -18.84
N PRO A 153 14.54 -10.40 -17.63
CA PRO A 153 13.28 -10.23 -16.92
C PRO A 153 12.98 -8.78 -16.54
N TYR A 154 14.00 -8.03 -16.05
CA TYR A 154 13.87 -6.60 -15.75
C TYR A 154 13.43 -5.78 -16.96
N LYS A 155 14.07 -6.03 -18.13
CA LYS A 155 13.69 -5.36 -19.40
C LYS A 155 12.25 -5.72 -19.81
N GLY A 156 11.83 -6.95 -19.54
CA GLY A 156 10.45 -7.38 -19.73
C GLY A 156 9.46 -6.60 -18.87
N LEU A 157 9.78 -6.39 -17.58
CA LEU A 157 8.95 -5.61 -16.67
C LEU A 157 8.87 -4.14 -17.09
N ILE A 158 9.98 -3.51 -17.49
CA ILE A 158 10.00 -2.15 -18.05
C ILE A 158 9.12 -2.07 -19.31
N PHE A 159 9.16 -3.09 -20.18
CA PHE A 159 8.30 -3.12 -21.37
C PHE A 159 6.81 -3.20 -20.97
N LEU A 160 6.42 -4.06 -20.04
CA LEU A 160 5.04 -4.21 -19.60
C LEU A 160 4.53 -2.92 -18.94
N GLU A 161 5.29 -2.34 -18.03
CA GLU A 161 4.99 -1.06 -17.41
C GLU A 161 4.76 0.03 -18.46
N ARG A 162 5.68 0.15 -19.43
CA ARG A 162 5.56 1.12 -20.53
C ARG A 162 4.31 0.90 -21.38
N GLN A 163 3.96 -0.35 -21.70
CA GLN A 163 2.73 -0.63 -22.44
C GLN A 163 1.49 -0.24 -21.65
N THR A 164 1.50 -0.44 -20.33
CA THR A 164 0.40 -0.06 -19.45
C THR A 164 0.24 1.48 -19.40
N PHE A 165 1.33 2.22 -19.22
CA PHE A 165 1.31 3.68 -19.33
C PHE A 165 0.79 4.17 -20.70
N LEU A 166 1.29 3.62 -21.79
CA LEU A 166 0.86 4.01 -23.15
C LEU A 166 -0.64 3.74 -23.37
N ALA A 167 -1.18 2.68 -22.77
CA ALA A 167 -2.59 2.34 -22.90
C ALA A 167 -3.49 3.24 -22.04
N ALA A 168 -3.01 3.73 -20.90
CA ALA A 168 -3.80 4.49 -19.94
C ALA A 168 -4.23 5.88 -20.46
N ASP A 169 -5.48 6.28 -20.22
CA ASP A 169 -5.98 7.65 -20.43
C ASP A 169 -5.57 8.57 -19.25
N ARG A 170 -5.58 8.02 -18.04
CA ARG A 170 -5.16 8.67 -16.80
C ARG A 170 -4.34 7.68 -15.95
N VAL A 171 -3.50 8.23 -15.10
CA VAL A 171 -2.70 7.47 -14.13
C VAL A 171 -2.96 8.04 -12.72
N THR A 172 -3.22 7.19 -11.76
CA THR A 172 -3.13 7.51 -10.34
C THR A 172 -1.82 6.98 -9.79
N SER A 173 -1.09 7.78 -9.04
CA SER A 173 0.19 7.41 -8.42
C SER A 173 0.12 7.65 -6.92
N THR A 174 0.79 6.81 -6.13
CA THR A 174 0.70 6.88 -4.66
C THR A 174 1.44 8.06 -4.04
N ASN A 175 2.38 8.65 -4.78
CA ASN A 175 3.18 9.78 -4.32
C ASN A 175 3.82 10.53 -5.52
N GLU A 176 4.51 11.64 -5.22
CA GLU A 176 5.15 12.47 -6.22
C GLU A 176 6.33 11.78 -6.93
N SER A 177 7.06 10.91 -6.23
CA SER A 177 8.15 10.13 -6.81
C SER A 177 7.63 9.14 -7.87
N TYR A 178 6.50 8.48 -7.59
CA TYR A 178 5.84 7.61 -8.58
C TYR A 178 5.23 8.41 -9.73
N ALA A 179 4.65 9.58 -9.45
CA ALA A 179 4.17 10.48 -10.49
C ALA A 179 5.30 10.95 -11.41
N ALA A 180 6.49 11.24 -10.84
CA ALA A 180 7.68 11.55 -11.63
C ALA A 180 8.13 10.37 -12.53
N ILE A 181 7.99 9.14 -12.07
CA ILE A 181 8.25 7.94 -12.90
C ILE A 181 7.21 7.83 -14.02
N ALA A 182 5.94 8.06 -13.73
CA ALA A 182 4.87 8.03 -14.74
C ALA A 182 5.09 9.08 -15.83
N THR A 183 5.57 10.27 -15.47
CA THR A 183 5.82 11.36 -16.44
C THR A 183 7.15 11.18 -17.19
N SER A 184 8.21 10.72 -16.54
CA SER A 184 9.52 10.51 -17.15
C SER A 184 9.61 9.20 -17.93
N ARG A 185 9.62 8.07 -17.23
CA ARG A 185 9.73 6.72 -17.81
C ARG A 185 8.47 6.31 -18.56
N GLY A 186 7.29 6.60 -17.99
CA GLY A 186 5.98 6.34 -18.59
C GLY A 186 5.60 7.32 -19.70
N ARG A 187 6.29 8.46 -19.82
CA ARG A 187 6.03 9.53 -20.79
C ARG A 187 4.58 10.03 -20.80
N LYS A 188 3.94 10.02 -19.61
CA LYS A 188 2.60 10.58 -19.48
C LYS A 188 2.66 12.10 -19.37
N PRO A 189 1.74 12.85 -19.99
CA PRO A 189 1.58 14.27 -19.71
C PRO A 189 1.28 14.48 -18.22
N VAL A 190 1.82 15.55 -17.64
CA VAL A 190 1.68 15.84 -16.19
C VAL A 190 0.21 15.95 -15.79
N ASP A 191 -0.62 16.58 -16.62
CA ASP A 191 -2.08 16.72 -16.44
C ASP A 191 -2.87 15.42 -16.58
N HIS A 192 -2.20 14.32 -16.99
CA HIS A 192 -2.78 12.98 -17.02
C HIS A 192 -2.39 12.11 -15.81
N VAL A 193 -1.60 12.63 -14.89
CA VAL A 193 -1.14 11.93 -13.68
C VAL A 193 -1.69 12.64 -12.45
N THR A 194 -2.36 11.90 -11.58
CA THR A 194 -2.91 12.41 -10.33
C THR A 194 -2.30 11.66 -9.17
N VAL A 195 -1.76 12.38 -8.18
CA VAL A 195 -1.30 11.74 -6.94
C VAL A 195 -2.50 11.45 -6.04
N VAL A 196 -2.62 10.17 -5.67
CA VAL A 196 -3.65 9.66 -4.76
C VAL A 196 -2.96 8.75 -3.75
N ARG A 197 -2.64 9.27 -2.58
CA ARG A 197 -1.95 8.53 -1.52
C ARG A 197 -2.86 7.46 -0.92
N THR A 198 -2.28 6.36 -0.44
CA THR A 198 -3.01 5.37 0.37
C THR A 198 -3.08 5.89 1.79
N GLY A 199 -4.03 6.79 2.07
CA GLY A 199 -4.19 7.39 3.38
C GLY A 199 -4.91 6.45 4.35
N PRO A 200 -4.54 6.44 5.64
CA PRO A 200 -5.30 5.73 6.65
C PRO A 200 -6.66 6.37 6.87
N ASP A 201 -7.60 5.58 7.39
CA ASP A 201 -8.85 6.08 7.96
C ASP A 201 -8.62 6.40 9.45
N PRO A 202 -8.59 7.68 9.85
CA PRO A 202 -8.29 8.07 11.22
C PRO A 202 -9.41 7.72 12.21
N GLU A 203 -10.64 7.48 11.77
CA GLU A 203 -11.73 7.02 12.63
C GLU A 203 -11.57 5.54 12.99
N ARG A 204 -11.14 4.73 12.03
CA ARG A 204 -10.86 3.32 12.22
C ARG A 204 -9.54 3.10 12.97
N LEU A 205 -8.48 3.82 12.58
CA LEU A 205 -7.15 3.73 13.14
C LEU A 205 -6.94 4.84 14.19
N ARG A 206 -7.51 4.62 15.36
CA ARG A 206 -7.38 5.54 16.50
C ARG A 206 -6.94 4.80 17.74
N ARG A 207 -6.21 5.51 18.60
CA ARG A 207 -5.76 5.00 19.87
C ARG A 207 -6.95 4.66 20.77
N ARG A 208 -6.92 3.48 21.37
CA ARG A 208 -7.85 2.99 22.41
C ARG A 208 -7.09 2.88 23.74
N ASP A 209 -7.78 2.38 24.77
CA ASP A 209 -7.12 2.09 26.04
C ASP A 209 -6.00 1.07 25.86
N ALA A 210 -4.87 1.34 26.53
CA ALA A 210 -3.71 0.45 26.46
C ALA A 210 -4.03 -0.89 27.15
N VAL A 211 -3.54 -1.98 26.55
CA VAL A 211 -3.62 -3.33 27.13
C VAL A 211 -2.25 -3.74 27.67
N PRO A 212 -1.99 -3.56 29.00
CA PRO A 212 -0.65 -3.74 29.58
C PRO A 212 -0.02 -5.11 29.34
N ALA A 213 -0.83 -6.15 29.11
CA ALA A 213 -0.35 -7.49 28.81
C ALA A 213 0.58 -7.55 27.59
N HIS A 214 0.38 -6.67 26.59
CA HIS A 214 1.25 -6.60 25.40
C HIS A 214 2.67 -6.14 25.71
N ARG A 215 2.89 -5.47 26.85
CA ARG A 215 4.23 -5.10 27.33
C ARG A 215 5.02 -6.27 27.93
N ARG A 216 4.36 -7.40 28.19
CA ARG A 216 4.97 -8.64 28.72
C ARG A 216 5.83 -8.40 29.97
N GLY A 217 5.30 -7.60 30.91
CA GLY A 217 5.97 -7.23 32.16
C GLY A 217 7.05 -6.15 32.04
N ARG A 218 7.28 -5.60 30.83
CA ARG A 218 8.25 -4.52 30.59
C ARG A 218 7.57 -3.17 30.62
N ARG A 219 8.37 -2.12 30.79
CA ARG A 219 7.86 -0.74 30.92
C ARG A 219 7.41 -0.17 29.58
N HIS A 220 8.12 -0.48 28.49
CA HIS A 220 7.93 0.10 27.18
C HIS A 220 7.61 -0.96 26.13
N LEU A 221 6.89 -0.56 25.08
CA LEU A 221 6.57 -1.38 23.93
C LEU A 221 6.89 -0.65 22.64
N VAL A 222 7.69 -1.28 21.80
CA VAL A 222 8.04 -0.84 20.44
C VAL A 222 7.37 -1.76 19.43
N ALA A 223 6.68 -1.20 18.43
CA ALA A 223 5.89 -1.97 17.49
C ALA A 223 6.41 -1.87 16.06
N TYR A 224 6.35 -2.99 15.33
CA TYR A 224 6.41 -3.05 13.87
C TYR A 224 5.11 -3.63 13.35
N LEU A 225 4.60 -3.07 12.23
CA LEU A 225 3.45 -3.56 11.49
C LEU A 225 3.76 -3.55 10.00
N GLY A 226 3.66 -4.70 9.33
CA GLY A 226 3.83 -4.77 7.88
C GLY A 226 4.15 -6.14 7.35
N VAL A 227 4.36 -6.20 6.05
CA VAL A 227 4.89 -7.39 5.37
C VAL A 227 6.32 -7.64 5.82
N MET A 228 6.75 -8.89 5.80
CA MET A 228 8.10 -9.32 6.18
C MET A 228 8.81 -9.97 4.98
N GLY A 229 9.02 -9.18 3.94
CA GLY A 229 9.83 -9.54 2.78
C GLY A 229 11.27 -9.02 2.90
N PRO A 230 12.15 -9.40 1.95
CA PRO A 230 13.55 -8.95 1.96
C PRO A 230 13.73 -7.43 1.91
N GLN A 231 12.78 -6.72 1.29
CA GLN A 231 12.80 -5.27 1.13
C GLN A 231 12.29 -4.49 2.35
N ASP A 232 11.67 -5.15 3.34
CA ASP A 232 10.98 -4.49 4.46
C ASP A 232 11.88 -4.23 5.68
N GLY A 233 13.12 -4.76 5.71
CA GLY A 233 14.15 -4.47 6.72
C GLY A 233 13.83 -4.94 8.13
N VAL A 234 12.95 -5.95 8.27
CA VAL A 234 12.59 -6.49 9.60
C VAL A 234 13.76 -7.18 10.28
N ASP A 235 14.70 -7.70 9.50
CA ASP A 235 15.98 -8.21 9.96
C ASP A 235 16.83 -7.10 10.60
N LEU A 236 16.88 -5.90 10.00
CA LEU A 236 17.57 -4.73 10.58
C LEU A 236 16.88 -4.26 11.87
N ALA A 237 15.53 -4.29 11.93
CA ALA A 237 14.80 -4.01 13.16
C ALA A 237 15.10 -5.04 14.26
N LEU A 238 15.27 -6.31 13.90
CA LEU A 238 15.62 -7.36 14.84
C LEU A 238 17.06 -7.21 15.36
N GLU A 239 18.00 -6.84 14.49
CA GLU A 239 19.36 -6.49 14.90
C GLU A 239 19.38 -5.25 15.82
N ALA A 240 18.57 -4.22 15.50
CA ALA A 240 18.44 -3.06 16.38
C ALA A 240 17.87 -3.44 17.75
N ALA A 241 16.89 -4.34 17.81
CA ALA A 241 16.38 -4.87 19.06
C ALA A 241 17.45 -5.64 19.83
N HIS A 242 18.35 -6.38 19.14
CA HIS A 242 19.49 -7.03 19.77
C HIS A 242 20.45 -6.01 20.41
N VAL A 243 20.80 -4.97 19.67
CA VAL A 243 21.65 -3.89 20.19
C VAL A 243 21.00 -3.24 21.42
N VAL A 244 19.69 -2.93 21.37
CA VAL A 244 18.97 -2.32 22.50
C VAL A 244 18.97 -3.23 23.73
N VAL A 245 18.60 -4.51 23.56
CA VAL A 245 18.42 -5.42 24.69
C VAL A 245 19.74 -5.95 25.22
N ASN A 246 20.62 -6.47 24.35
CA ASN A 246 21.80 -7.21 24.75
C ASN A 246 23.06 -6.36 24.89
N GLU A 247 23.22 -5.32 24.03
CA GLU A 247 24.43 -4.48 24.11
C GLU A 247 24.22 -3.25 25.00
N MET A 248 23.02 -2.59 24.94
CA MET A 248 22.70 -1.44 25.78
C MET A 248 22.06 -1.83 27.12
N GLY A 249 21.71 -3.11 27.32
CA GLY A 249 21.17 -3.63 28.56
C GLY A 249 19.76 -3.15 28.91
N ARG A 250 18.94 -2.82 27.91
CA ARG A 250 17.56 -2.31 28.08
C ARG A 250 16.56 -3.46 28.17
N ASP A 251 16.47 -4.05 29.32
CA ASP A 251 15.52 -5.13 29.65
C ASP A 251 14.10 -4.64 29.93
N ASP A 252 13.90 -3.34 30.02
CA ASP A 252 12.61 -2.68 30.23
C ASP A 252 11.82 -2.41 28.92
N ILE A 253 12.36 -2.78 27.75
CA ILE A 253 11.74 -2.54 26.45
C ILE A 253 11.30 -3.88 25.82
N ALA A 254 10.01 -3.99 25.49
CA ALA A 254 9.43 -5.06 24.68
C ALA A 254 9.33 -4.65 23.21
N PHE A 255 9.44 -5.61 22.31
CA PHE A 255 9.21 -5.42 20.88
C PHE A 255 8.12 -6.38 20.41
N THR A 256 7.20 -5.90 19.56
CA THR A 256 6.19 -6.75 18.90
C THR A 256 6.17 -6.43 17.43
N PHE A 257 6.55 -7.43 16.59
CA PHE A 257 6.59 -7.31 15.13
C PHE A 257 5.44 -8.11 14.55
N MET A 258 4.40 -7.40 14.10
CA MET A 258 3.17 -7.96 13.55
C MET A 258 3.21 -7.97 12.03
N GLY A 259 2.91 -9.12 11.45
CA GLY A 259 2.87 -9.34 10.03
C GLY A 259 3.45 -10.68 9.62
N SER A 260 3.40 -10.96 8.33
CA SER A 260 3.95 -12.19 7.74
C SER A 260 4.54 -11.91 6.37
N GLY A 261 5.25 -12.85 5.81
CA GLY A 261 5.88 -12.76 4.50
C GLY A 261 6.97 -13.80 4.35
N ASP A 262 7.64 -13.76 3.22
CA ASP A 262 8.64 -14.78 2.83
C ASP A 262 9.79 -14.94 3.84
N CYS A 263 10.10 -13.88 4.61
CA CYS A 263 11.19 -13.88 5.59
C CYS A 263 10.74 -14.29 7.01
N TRP A 264 9.43 -14.40 7.30
CA TRP A 264 8.93 -14.54 8.67
C TRP A 264 9.55 -15.72 9.43
N GLU A 265 9.60 -16.93 8.85
CA GLU A 265 10.20 -18.08 9.51
C GLU A 265 11.70 -17.91 9.78
N GLY A 266 12.40 -17.25 8.84
CA GLY A 266 13.82 -16.91 9.00
C GLY A 266 14.06 -15.93 10.16
N LEU A 267 13.17 -14.93 10.28
CA LEU A 267 13.21 -13.94 11.37
C LEU A 267 12.93 -14.58 12.74
N VAL A 268 12.00 -15.54 12.83
CA VAL A 268 11.76 -16.31 14.07
C VAL A 268 13.03 -17.04 14.50
N ARG A 269 13.67 -17.77 13.58
CA ARG A 269 14.95 -18.46 13.87
C ARG A 269 16.06 -17.48 14.27
N ARG A 270 16.15 -16.33 13.59
CA ARG A 270 17.13 -15.29 13.90
C ARG A 270 16.91 -14.69 15.28
N ARG A 271 15.67 -14.36 15.65
CA ARG A 271 15.29 -13.91 16.99
C ARG A 271 15.80 -14.87 18.07
N ASP A 272 15.55 -16.18 17.90
CA ASP A 272 15.93 -17.21 18.87
C ASP A 272 17.46 -17.31 18.98
N ALA A 273 18.16 -17.27 17.84
CA ALA A 273 19.63 -17.29 17.81
C ALA A 273 20.27 -16.05 18.45
N LEU A 274 19.60 -14.90 18.42
CA LEU A 274 20.02 -13.66 19.08
C LEU A 274 19.65 -13.61 20.58
N GLY A 275 18.98 -14.63 21.12
CA GLY A 275 18.54 -14.66 22.52
C GLY A 275 17.42 -13.67 22.84
N LEU A 276 16.60 -13.28 21.86
CA LEU A 276 15.58 -12.26 22.00
C LEU A 276 14.17 -12.79 22.25
N THR A 277 13.98 -14.07 22.51
CA THR A 277 12.67 -14.72 22.66
C THR A 277 11.77 -14.03 23.69
N GLU A 278 12.35 -13.60 24.81
CA GLU A 278 11.62 -12.90 25.89
C GLU A 278 11.36 -11.42 25.55
N ALA A 279 12.21 -10.80 24.75
CA ALA A 279 12.11 -9.36 24.45
C ALA A 279 11.31 -9.08 23.18
N VAL A 280 11.32 -9.97 22.18
CA VAL A 280 10.73 -9.78 20.86
C VAL A 280 9.64 -10.83 20.58
N ALA A 281 8.40 -10.37 20.37
CA ALA A 281 7.31 -11.19 19.86
C ALA A 281 7.22 -11.08 18.32
N LEU A 282 7.08 -12.22 17.66
CA LEU A 282 6.83 -12.35 16.21
C LEU A 282 5.56 -13.19 16.01
N PRO A 283 4.37 -12.65 16.31
CA PRO A 283 3.12 -13.43 16.31
C PRO A 283 2.67 -13.84 14.90
N GLY A 284 3.37 -13.40 13.86
CA GLY A 284 2.91 -13.57 12.50
C GLY A 284 1.80 -12.56 12.15
N ARG A 285 0.96 -12.93 11.19
CA ARG A 285 -0.21 -12.13 10.84
C ARG A 285 -1.27 -12.24 11.93
N VAL A 286 -1.78 -11.10 12.36
CA VAL A 286 -2.75 -11.00 13.45
C VAL A 286 -4.04 -10.32 12.96
N PRO A 287 -5.19 -10.55 13.65
CA PRO A 287 -6.44 -9.83 13.38
C PRO A 287 -6.32 -8.32 13.62
N ASP A 288 -7.14 -7.53 12.92
CA ASP A 288 -7.13 -6.06 13.02
C ASP A 288 -7.34 -5.54 14.46
N ASP A 289 -8.19 -6.19 15.25
CA ASP A 289 -8.41 -5.79 16.65
C ASP A 289 -7.13 -5.92 17.50
N LEU A 290 -6.34 -6.98 17.28
CA LEU A 290 -5.06 -7.15 17.97
C LEU A 290 -4.03 -6.10 17.50
N VAL A 291 -4.04 -5.73 16.20
CA VAL A 291 -3.22 -4.61 15.70
C VAL A 291 -3.56 -3.32 16.46
N VAL A 292 -4.86 -3.03 16.61
CA VAL A 292 -5.33 -1.84 17.33
C VAL A 292 -4.90 -1.86 18.79
N GLU A 293 -5.02 -3.00 19.48
CA GLU A 293 -4.60 -3.14 20.89
C GLU A 293 -3.09 -2.93 21.06
N VAL A 294 -2.27 -3.57 20.22
CA VAL A 294 -0.81 -3.44 20.28
C VAL A 294 -0.38 -2.02 19.98
N LEU A 295 -0.88 -1.40 18.89
CA LEU A 295 -0.52 -0.03 18.55
C LEU A 295 -1.05 1.00 19.55
N SER A 296 -2.21 0.75 20.18
CA SER A 296 -2.71 1.60 21.28
C SER A 296 -1.85 1.53 22.54
N THR A 297 -1.14 0.41 22.74
CA THR A 297 -0.27 0.18 23.90
C THR A 297 1.18 0.62 23.63
N ALA A 298 1.60 0.65 22.38
CA ALA A 298 2.97 0.96 21.98
C ALA A 298 3.37 2.41 22.32
N ASP A 299 4.66 2.61 22.52
CA ASP A 299 5.29 3.91 22.77
C ASP A 299 5.84 4.52 21.47
N LEU A 300 6.24 3.71 20.49
CA LEU A 300 6.67 4.14 19.16
C LEU A 300 6.54 3.01 18.10
N GLY A 301 6.56 3.40 16.83
CA GLY A 301 6.56 2.50 15.68
C GLY A 301 7.90 2.50 14.93
N LEU A 302 8.24 1.36 14.31
CA LEU A 302 9.47 1.19 13.53
C LEU A 302 9.19 1.20 12.02
N CYS A 303 10.00 1.95 11.27
CA CYS A 303 10.04 1.95 9.82
C CYS A 303 11.50 1.65 9.37
N PRO A 304 11.91 0.36 9.42
CA PRO A 304 13.29 -0.06 9.21
C PRO A 304 13.62 -0.33 7.74
N ASP A 305 12.79 0.15 6.82
CA ASP A 305 12.90 -0.10 5.39
C ASP A 305 14.27 0.40 4.88
N PRO A 306 15.15 -0.50 4.34
CA PRO A 306 16.51 -0.13 3.97
C PRO A 306 16.55 0.78 2.75
N LEU A 307 17.58 1.62 2.65
CA LEU A 307 17.79 2.44 1.46
C LEU A 307 18.11 1.54 0.26
N ASN A 308 17.22 1.55 -0.69
CA ASN A 308 17.38 0.96 -2.02
C ASN A 308 16.52 1.74 -3.03
N PRO A 309 16.67 1.50 -4.35
CA PRO A 309 15.92 2.24 -5.38
C PRO A 309 14.39 2.15 -5.29
N LEU A 310 13.85 1.07 -4.69
CA LEU A 310 12.41 0.92 -4.45
C LEU A 310 12.00 1.75 -3.24
N ASN A 311 12.64 1.52 -2.11
CA ASN A 311 12.19 2.06 -0.82
C ASN A 311 12.32 3.58 -0.73
N ASP A 312 13.37 4.17 -1.34
CA ASP A 312 13.58 5.62 -1.32
C ASP A 312 12.41 6.41 -1.95
N VAL A 313 11.76 5.81 -2.93
CA VAL A 313 10.64 6.43 -3.67
C VAL A 313 9.27 5.89 -3.27
N SER A 314 9.20 4.92 -2.34
CA SER A 314 7.95 4.28 -1.93
C SER A 314 7.39 4.91 -0.66
N THR A 315 6.07 5.12 -0.64
CA THR A 315 5.36 5.54 0.57
C THR A 315 5.15 4.33 1.49
N MET A 316 5.72 4.38 2.68
CA MET A 316 5.57 3.35 3.69
C MET A 316 4.27 3.55 4.46
N ASN A 317 3.21 2.78 4.12
CA ASN A 317 1.88 2.91 4.73
C ASN A 317 1.93 2.74 6.25
N LYS A 318 2.78 1.85 6.77
CA LYS A 318 2.99 1.62 8.22
C LYS A 318 3.29 2.93 8.97
N THR A 319 4.06 3.83 8.36
CA THR A 319 4.39 5.14 8.93
C THR A 319 3.13 5.97 9.19
N MET A 320 2.26 6.07 8.21
CA MET A 320 0.99 6.81 8.34
C MET A 320 0.02 6.10 9.30
N GLU A 321 0.04 4.77 9.36
CA GLU A 321 -0.75 4.00 10.32
C GLU A 321 -0.27 4.29 11.76
N TYR A 322 1.03 4.31 12.04
CA TYR A 322 1.55 4.72 13.36
C TYR A 322 1.13 6.15 13.73
N MET A 323 1.27 7.08 12.79
CA MET A 323 0.84 8.47 12.98
C MET A 323 -0.65 8.56 13.28
N ALA A 324 -1.49 7.73 12.68
CA ALA A 324 -2.93 7.67 12.98
C ALA A 324 -3.22 7.23 14.42
N PHE A 325 -2.34 6.43 15.05
CA PHE A 325 -2.41 6.11 16.48
C PHE A 325 -1.72 7.16 17.36
N GLY A 326 -1.18 8.24 16.79
CA GLY A 326 -0.40 9.22 17.55
C GLY A 326 0.92 8.65 18.08
N LEU A 327 1.51 7.69 17.37
CA LEU A 327 2.80 7.12 17.68
C LEU A 327 3.91 7.86 16.91
N PRO A 328 5.00 8.26 17.59
CA PRO A 328 6.19 8.71 16.89
C PRO A 328 6.85 7.53 16.17
N VAL A 329 7.62 7.83 15.13
CA VAL A 329 8.26 6.81 14.30
C VAL A 329 9.77 6.93 14.38
N VAL A 330 10.48 5.80 14.50
CA VAL A 330 11.91 5.73 14.18
C VAL A 330 12.05 5.15 12.78
N ALA A 331 12.75 5.85 11.89
CA ALA A 331 12.83 5.47 10.49
C ALA A 331 14.24 5.70 9.92
N PHE A 332 14.65 4.89 8.97
CA PHE A 332 15.75 5.26 8.09
C PHE A 332 15.38 6.49 7.25
N ASP A 333 16.38 7.33 6.97
CA ASP A 333 16.21 8.58 6.23
C ASP A 333 15.99 8.31 4.75
N LEU A 334 14.74 8.09 4.36
CA LEU A 334 14.29 7.88 3.00
C LEU A 334 13.42 9.05 2.52
N ARG A 335 13.50 9.37 1.24
CA ARG A 335 12.81 10.51 0.62
C ARG A 335 11.30 10.53 0.93
N GLU A 336 10.59 9.46 0.58
CA GLU A 336 9.13 9.43 0.74
C GLU A 336 8.69 9.23 2.20
N THR A 337 9.54 8.65 3.06
CA THR A 337 9.30 8.61 4.50
C THR A 337 9.37 10.02 5.11
N ARG A 338 10.32 10.86 4.67
CA ARG A 338 10.36 12.27 5.06
C ARG A 338 9.12 13.04 4.61
N VAL A 339 8.69 12.82 3.37
CA VAL A 339 7.47 13.45 2.85
C VAL A 339 6.24 13.03 3.65
N SER A 340 6.14 11.76 4.03
CA SER A 340 4.98 11.24 4.77
C SER A 340 4.98 11.67 6.23
N ALA A 341 6.07 11.42 6.96
CA ALA A 341 6.10 11.60 8.41
C ALA A 341 6.52 13.01 8.87
N ALA A 342 7.30 13.74 8.07
CA ALA A 342 7.80 15.06 8.45
C ALA A 342 8.36 15.07 9.91
N ASP A 343 7.81 15.90 10.80
CA ASP A 343 8.24 16.01 12.20
C ASP A 343 7.72 14.89 13.12
N ALA A 344 6.97 13.94 12.60
CA ALA A 344 6.46 12.78 13.37
C ALA A 344 7.47 11.63 13.44
N ALA A 345 8.61 11.72 12.72
CA ALA A 345 9.64 10.69 12.73
C ALA A 345 10.99 11.23 13.19
N GLN A 346 11.73 10.38 13.90
CA GLN A 346 13.17 10.52 14.09
C GLN A 346 13.88 9.74 12.98
N TYR A 347 14.61 10.46 12.14
CA TYR A 347 15.35 9.89 11.02
C TYR A 347 16.76 9.57 11.42
N VAL A 348 17.24 8.42 10.99
CA VAL A 348 18.60 7.95 11.20
C VAL A 348 19.24 7.59 9.87
N ARG A 349 20.57 7.54 9.85
CA ARG A 349 21.32 7.17 8.64
C ARG A 349 20.83 5.84 8.09
N PRO A 350 20.53 5.79 6.77
CA PRO A 350 20.06 4.56 6.14
C PRO A 350 20.99 3.37 6.42
N ASN A 351 20.36 2.26 6.80
CA ASN A 351 21.01 0.97 7.08
C ASN A 351 21.97 0.96 8.30
N ASP A 352 22.00 2.04 9.12
CA ASP A 352 22.80 2.07 10.36
C ASP A 352 21.97 1.55 11.55
N VAL A 353 22.13 0.27 11.85
CA VAL A 353 21.41 -0.44 12.92
C VAL A 353 21.71 0.14 14.30
N HIS A 354 22.96 0.55 14.57
CA HIS A 354 23.33 1.10 15.88
C HIS A 354 22.75 2.51 16.09
N GLU A 355 22.72 3.34 15.04
CA GLU A 355 22.05 4.64 15.12
C GLU A 355 20.53 4.46 15.30
N PHE A 356 19.94 3.47 14.61
CA PHE A 356 18.54 3.12 14.77
C PHE A 356 18.21 2.68 16.20
N ALA A 357 19.03 1.81 16.79
CA ALA A 357 18.89 1.36 18.17
C ALA A 357 19.00 2.53 19.16
N ARG A 358 19.97 3.45 18.99
CA ARG A 358 20.08 4.65 19.81
C ARG A 358 18.85 5.55 19.73
N ALA A 359 18.32 5.76 18.53
CA ALA A 359 17.12 6.56 18.32
C ALA A 359 15.89 5.95 19.00
N VAL A 360 15.76 4.63 19.01
CA VAL A 360 14.71 3.93 19.78
C VAL A 360 14.83 4.24 21.26
N VAL A 361 16.02 4.10 21.85
CA VAL A 361 16.26 4.35 23.28
C VAL A 361 16.00 5.83 23.64
N GLU A 362 16.54 6.76 22.84
CA GLU A 362 16.33 8.20 23.04
C GLU A 362 14.85 8.58 23.09
N LEU A 363 14.04 8.05 22.14
CA LEU A 363 12.61 8.33 22.13
C LEU A 363 11.86 7.62 23.28
N VAL A 364 12.25 6.41 23.62
CA VAL A 364 11.66 5.70 24.77
C VAL A 364 11.90 6.46 26.06
N ASP A 365 13.05 7.09 26.22
CA ASP A 365 13.43 7.82 27.43
C ASP A 365 12.89 9.26 27.47
N ASP A 366 12.36 9.79 26.37
CA ASP A 366 11.78 11.14 26.29
C ASP A 366 10.26 11.11 26.02
N PRO A 367 9.44 10.96 27.07
CA PRO A 367 7.97 10.91 26.90
C PRO A 367 7.37 12.22 26.39
N ALA A 368 7.99 13.37 26.68
CA ALA A 368 7.49 14.66 26.19
C ALA A 368 7.68 14.80 24.68
N ARG A 369 8.85 14.42 24.20
CA ARG A 369 9.14 14.39 22.76
C ARG A 369 8.26 13.38 22.02
N ARG A 370 8.05 12.18 22.58
CA ARG A 370 7.12 11.19 22.02
C ARG A 370 5.71 11.74 21.86
N ALA A 371 5.20 12.38 22.93
CA ALA A 371 3.86 12.96 22.92
C ALA A 371 3.70 14.04 21.85
N GLU A 372 4.68 14.93 21.72
CA GLU A 372 4.66 16.01 20.73
C GLU A 372 4.76 15.48 19.28
N MET A 373 5.69 14.55 19.01
CA MET A 373 5.82 13.93 17.70
C MET A 373 4.56 13.15 17.32
N GLY A 374 3.99 12.39 18.26
CA GLY A 374 2.75 11.65 18.05
C GLY A 374 1.57 12.57 17.75
N ARG A 375 1.44 13.70 18.46
CA ARG A 375 0.41 14.72 18.22
C ARG A 375 0.54 15.30 16.80
N ARG A 376 1.73 15.73 16.40
CA ARG A 376 2.01 16.25 15.04
C ARG A 376 1.70 15.22 13.96
N GLY A 377 2.07 13.96 14.19
CA GLY A 377 1.76 12.86 13.29
C GLY A 377 0.26 12.68 13.10
N ARG A 378 -0.49 12.63 14.19
CA ARG A 378 -1.96 12.50 14.18
C ARG A 378 -2.62 13.67 13.45
N GLU A 379 -2.26 14.89 13.77
CA GLU A 379 -2.77 16.09 13.11
C GLU A 379 -2.50 16.08 11.60
N ARG A 380 -1.29 15.66 11.20
CA ARG A 380 -0.93 15.56 9.77
C ARG A 380 -1.79 14.53 9.04
N VAL A 381 -2.07 13.38 9.66
CA VAL A 381 -2.99 12.37 9.10
C VAL A 381 -4.38 12.97 8.94
N GLU A 382 -4.94 13.57 9.99
CA GLU A 382 -6.29 14.14 9.98
C GLU A 382 -6.45 15.29 8.97
N GLN A 383 -5.43 16.13 8.82
CA GLN A 383 -5.53 17.33 7.99
C GLN A 383 -5.12 17.14 6.53
N ARG A 384 -4.30 16.12 6.21
CA ARG A 384 -3.67 16.01 4.88
C ARG A 384 -3.61 14.60 4.31
N LEU A 385 -3.33 13.57 5.13
CA LEU A 385 -2.93 12.26 4.62
C LEU A 385 -4.07 11.25 4.64
N SER A 386 -5.17 11.49 5.35
CA SER A 386 -6.30 10.57 5.41
C SER A 386 -6.93 10.34 4.02
N TRP A 387 -7.55 9.19 3.85
CA TRP A 387 -8.25 8.86 2.61
C TRP A 387 -9.35 9.88 2.26
N GLU A 388 -9.97 10.50 3.25
CA GLU A 388 -10.97 11.55 3.05
C GLU A 388 -10.44 12.69 2.17
N HIS A 389 -9.18 13.09 2.35
CA HIS A 389 -8.55 14.11 1.51
C HIS A 389 -8.16 13.58 0.12
N GLN A 390 -7.77 12.29 0.02
CA GLN A 390 -7.30 11.70 -1.23
C GLN A 390 -8.46 11.33 -2.19
N GLN A 391 -9.59 10.88 -1.65
CA GLN A 391 -10.72 10.39 -2.44
C GLN A 391 -11.26 11.41 -3.45
N HIS A 392 -11.20 12.69 -3.15
CA HIS A 392 -11.67 13.75 -4.06
C HIS A 392 -10.85 13.78 -5.36
N GLY A 393 -9.52 13.70 -5.24
CA GLY A 393 -8.62 13.60 -6.39
C GLY A 393 -8.87 12.32 -7.19
N TYR A 394 -9.07 11.20 -6.50
CA TYR A 394 -9.36 9.93 -7.13
C TYR A 394 -10.68 9.94 -7.92
N VAL A 395 -11.77 10.37 -7.31
CA VAL A 395 -13.09 10.42 -7.95
C VAL A 395 -13.09 11.38 -9.14
N ARG A 396 -12.41 12.54 -9.03
CA ARG A 396 -12.29 13.50 -10.12
C ARG A 396 -11.68 12.90 -11.38
N VAL A 397 -10.69 11.99 -11.27
CA VAL A 397 -10.12 11.29 -12.42
C VAL A 397 -11.22 10.57 -13.22
N PHE A 398 -12.15 9.93 -12.53
CA PHE A 398 -13.26 9.22 -13.19
C PHE A 398 -14.32 10.18 -13.72
N ASP A 399 -14.69 11.23 -12.97
CA ASP A 399 -15.67 12.23 -13.40
C ASP A 399 -15.22 12.89 -14.71
N GLU A 400 -13.93 13.26 -14.84
CA GLU A 400 -13.36 13.80 -16.09
C GLU A 400 -13.45 12.81 -17.24
N LEU A 401 -13.12 11.53 -17.02
CA LEU A 401 -13.13 10.50 -18.05
C LEU A 401 -14.54 10.19 -18.58
N VAL A 402 -15.55 10.25 -17.72
CA VAL A 402 -16.95 9.96 -18.09
C VAL A 402 -17.74 11.20 -18.47
N GLY A 403 -17.10 12.39 -18.50
CA GLY A 403 -17.74 13.66 -18.88
C GLY A 403 -18.74 14.19 -17.85
N ARG A 404 -18.57 13.88 -16.57
CA ARG A 404 -19.26 14.56 -15.48
C ARG A 404 -18.52 15.85 -15.18
N GLY A 405 -19.23 16.98 -15.20
CA GLY A 405 -18.63 18.27 -14.83
C GLY A 405 -18.03 18.24 -13.43
N ALA A 406 -16.95 19.00 -13.22
CA ALA A 406 -16.31 19.12 -11.90
C ALA A 406 -17.39 19.51 -10.87
N ARG A 407 -17.54 18.70 -9.83
CA ARG A 407 -18.32 19.09 -8.65
C ARG A 407 -17.56 20.22 -7.97
N ALA A 408 -18.31 21.22 -7.44
CA ALA A 408 -17.72 22.42 -6.83
C ALA A 408 -16.55 22.06 -5.90
N ASP A 409 -15.44 22.74 -6.12
CA ASP A 409 -14.14 22.49 -5.51
C ASP A 409 -14.20 22.40 -3.98
N VAL A 410 -13.86 21.25 -3.43
CA VAL A 410 -13.21 21.18 -2.13
C VAL A 410 -11.71 21.44 -2.41
N PRO A 411 -11.10 22.46 -1.81
CA PRO A 411 -9.71 22.82 -2.08
C PRO A 411 -8.78 21.62 -1.84
N LEU A 412 -7.94 21.30 -2.81
CA LEU A 412 -6.83 20.35 -2.63
C LEU A 412 -5.90 20.92 -1.54
N ALA A 413 -5.85 20.30 -0.38
CA ALA A 413 -4.82 20.59 0.61
C ALA A 413 -3.46 20.15 0.03
N GLY A 414 -2.66 21.12 -0.42
CA GLY A 414 -1.26 20.86 -0.72
C GLY A 414 -0.71 21.29 -2.06
N ALA A 415 -0.87 22.58 -2.39
CA ALA A 415 0.04 23.26 -3.31
C ALA A 415 0.80 24.34 -2.52
N GLU A 416 1.64 23.93 -1.59
CA GLU A 416 2.74 24.77 -1.11
C GLU A 416 3.93 23.85 -0.81
N ALA A 417 5.08 24.25 -1.41
CA ALA A 417 6.37 23.59 -1.47
C ALA A 417 6.98 23.23 -0.11
#